data_92422daa09334ac994d38ca000e5a514
#
_entry.id   92422daa09334ac994d38ca000e5a514
#
_cell.length_a   1.000
_cell.length_b   1.000
_cell.length_c   1.000
_cell.angle_alpha   90.00
_cell.angle_beta   90.00
_cell.angle_gamma   90.00
#
_symmetry.space_group_name_H-M   'P 1'
#
loop_
_entity.id
_entity.type
_entity.pdbx_description
1 polymer ?
#
loop_
_entity_poly.entity_id
_entity_poly.type
_entity_poly.pdbx_seq_one_letter_code
_entity_poly.pdbx_strand_id
1 'polypeptide(L)'
;MKRLSLAALLLAFSALLTPMLAQNKNVATRVGFVDADALVQAHPDYKKVQDLQAQARKELGPIEEKIKPLEAKIRSGQATAKERQDYENLVKTYQDTVKKWQERQNPVLKPILEDVDKAIAKVAKAQGFSVVMSRQVAAQSGLVVYADDDTDLTEAVKKELKR
;
A
#
# COMPACT_ATOMS: atom_id res chain seq x y z
N MET A 1 -3.98 84.27 -19.20
CA MET A 1 -4.46 83.71 -17.95
C MET A 1 -5.13 82.37 -18.29
N LYS A 2 -4.43 81.28 -18.19
CA LYS A 2 -4.84 79.97 -18.69
C LYS A 2 -5.62 79.24 -17.60
N ARG A 3 -6.91 79.01 -17.86
CA ARG A 3 -7.71 78.09 -16.97
C ARG A 3 -7.40 76.66 -17.38
N LEU A 4 -6.51 76.02 -16.67
CA LEU A 4 -6.29 74.57 -16.80
C LEU A 4 -7.48 73.82 -16.14
N SER A 5 -8.15 73.07 -16.99
CA SER A 5 -9.35 72.34 -16.69
C SER A 5 -9.10 71.24 -15.70
N LEU A 6 -9.79 71.29 -14.55
CA LEU A 6 -9.75 70.32 -13.44
C LEU A 6 -10.35 68.93 -13.81
N ALA A 7 -10.78 68.79 -15.08
CA ALA A 7 -11.45 67.58 -15.57
C ALA A 7 -10.48 66.44 -15.99
N ALA A 8 -9.18 66.73 -16.15
CA ALA A 8 -8.22 65.74 -16.65
C ALA A 8 -7.58 64.86 -15.50
N LEU A 9 -7.84 65.18 -14.22
CA LEU A 9 -7.20 64.48 -13.09
C LEU A 9 -8.07 63.32 -12.51
N LEU A 10 -9.32 63.16 -12.96
CA LEU A 10 -10.24 62.15 -12.43
C LEU A 10 -10.31 60.86 -13.26
N LEU A 11 -9.65 60.80 -14.45
CA LEU A 11 -9.66 59.63 -15.31
C LEU A 11 -8.46 58.69 -15.14
N ALA A 12 -7.47 59.06 -14.35
CA ALA A 12 -6.25 58.24 -14.14
C ALA A 12 -6.28 57.30 -12.92
N PHE A 13 -7.35 57.32 -12.10
CA PHE A 13 -7.42 56.53 -10.85
C PHE A 13 -8.38 55.34 -10.89
N SER A 14 -9.05 55.07 -12.03
CA SER A 14 -10.00 53.96 -12.16
C SER A 14 -9.44 52.68 -12.79
N ALA A 15 -8.14 52.61 -13.08
CA ALA A 15 -7.53 51.46 -13.76
C ALA A 15 -6.79 50.46 -12.83
N LEU A 16 -6.89 50.59 -11.50
CA LEU A 16 -6.15 49.75 -10.54
C LEU A 16 -7.01 48.85 -9.64
N LEU A 17 -8.32 48.72 -9.93
CA LEU A 17 -9.15 47.69 -9.33
C LEU A 17 -9.29 46.52 -10.33
N THR A 18 -8.21 45.84 -10.64
CA THR A 18 -8.33 44.46 -11.09
C THR A 18 -8.85 43.66 -9.92
N PRO A 19 -10.07 43.07 -9.97
CA PRO A 19 -10.46 42.10 -8.95
C PRO A 19 -9.44 40.94 -9.08
N MET A 20 -8.67 40.77 -8.03
CA MET A 20 -7.89 39.57 -7.80
C MET A 20 -8.92 38.46 -7.59
N LEU A 21 -9.49 37.94 -8.69
CA LEU A 21 -10.22 36.69 -8.68
C LEU A 21 -9.23 35.68 -8.19
N ALA A 22 -9.25 35.42 -6.86
CA ALA A 22 -8.67 34.24 -6.29
C ALA A 22 -9.30 33.08 -7.08
N GLN A 23 -8.56 32.59 -8.08
CA GLN A 23 -8.88 31.33 -8.71
C GLN A 23 -8.75 30.30 -7.57
N ASN A 24 -9.88 30.03 -6.91
CA ASN A 24 -10.06 28.76 -6.21
C ASN A 24 -9.84 27.69 -7.28
N LYS A 25 -8.59 27.25 -7.41
CA LYS A 25 -8.31 26.02 -8.10
C LYS A 25 -9.00 24.94 -7.26
N ASN A 26 -10.26 24.67 -7.59
CA ASN A 26 -10.87 23.38 -7.29
C ASN A 26 -10.02 22.35 -8.02
N VAL A 27 -8.90 21.99 -7.41
CA VAL A 27 -8.12 20.85 -7.87
C VAL A 27 -9.03 19.66 -7.57
N ALA A 28 -9.69 19.17 -8.61
CA ALA A 28 -10.49 17.96 -8.49
C ALA A 28 -9.61 16.90 -7.84
N THR A 29 -10.04 16.39 -6.68
CA THR A 29 -9.31 15.35 -5.98
C THR A 29 -9.28 14.11 -6.86
N ARG A 30 -8.13 13.86 -7.50
CA ARG A 30 -7.94 12.66 -8.31
C ARG A 30 -7.54 11.52 -7.39
N VAL A 31 -8.27 10.41 -7.46
CA VAL A 31 -7.98 9.17 -6.75
C VAL A 31 -7.34 8.20 -7.73
N GLY A 32 -6.16 7.70 -7.39
CA GLY A 32 -5.46 6.66 -8.12
C GLY A 32 -5.51 5.32 -7.41
N PHE A 33 -5.17 4.26 -8.12
CA PHE A 33 -5.11 2.91 -7.60
C PHE A 33 -3.76 2.27 -7.89
N VAL A 34 -3.34 1.37 -7.01
CA VAL A 34 -2.15 0.52 -7.20
C VAL A 34 -2.45 -0.91 -6.78
N ASP A 35 -1.83 -1.86 -7.45
CA ASP A 35 -1.70 -3.23 -6.97
C ASP A 35 -0.50 -3.30 -6.01
N ALA A 36 -0.77 -3.21 -4.71
CA ALA A 36 0.27 -3.16 -3.69
C ALA A 36 1.13 -4.43 -3.67
N ASP A 37 0.52 -5.61 -3.86
CA ASP A 37 1.23 -6.88 -3.89
C ASP A 37 2.17 -6.95 -5.10
N ALA A 38 1.70 -6.52 -6.27
CA ALA A 38 2.50 -6.47 -7.48
C ALA A 38 3.68 -5.48 -7.37
N LEU A 39 3.52 -4.39 -6.61
CA LEU A 39 4.61 -3.43 -6.35
C LEU A 39 5.67 -4.02 -5.44
N VAL A 40 5.28 -4.66 -4.35
CA VAL A 40 6.21 -5.35 -3.43
C VAL A 40 6.99 -6.44 -4.17
N GLN A 41 6.30 -7.24 -4.99
CA GLN A 41 6.93 -8.29 -5.80
C GLN A 41 7.88 -7.75 -6.88
N ALA A 42 7.64 -6.55 -7.39
CA ALA A 42 8.48 -5.89 -8.38
C ALA A 42 9.75 -5.25 -7.79
N HIS A 43 9.84 -5.14 -6.46
CA HIS A 43 11.00 -4.54 -5.80
C HIS A 43 12.26 -5.37 -6.01
N PRO A 44 13.44 -4.76 -6.31
CA PRO A 44 14.69 -5.48 -6.55
C PRO A 44 15.08 -6.47 -5.44
N ASP A 45 14.81 -6.10 -4.19
CA ASP A 45 15.12 -6.91 -3.00
C ASP A 45 14.06 -7.96 -2.65
N TYR A 46 12.96 -8.08 -3.41
CA TYR A 46 11.89 -9.04 -3.11
C TYR A 46 12.38 -10.51 -3.07
N LYS A 47 13.43 -10.82 -3.81
CA LYS A 47 14.05 -12.15 -3.74
C LYS A 47 14.47 -12.53 -2.32
N LYS A 48 14.94 -11.60 -1.49
CA LYS A 48 15.28 -11.85 -0.08
C LYS A 48 14.06 -12.33 0.73
N VAL A 49 12.90 -11.74 0.45
CA VAL A 49 11.62 -12.16 1.07
C VAL A 49 11.23 -13.56 0.64
N GLN A 50 11.34 -13.85 -0.66
CA GLN A 50 11.07 -15.20 -1.20
C GLN A 50 11.97 -16.27 -0.59
N ASP A 51 13.26 -15.98 -0.44
CA ASP A 51 14.23 -16.90 0.14
C ASP A 51 13.90 -17.19 1.63
N LEU A 52 13.51 -16.16 2.40
CA LEU A 52 13.04 -16.34 3.77
C LEU A 52 11.74 -17.15 3.85
N GLN A 53 10.78 -16.90 2.96
CA GLN A 53 9.53 -17.67 2.90
C GLN A 53 9.79 -19.14 2.53
N ALA A 54 10.73 -19.41 1.64
CA ALA A 54 11.11 -20.76 1.28
C ALA A 54 11.74 -21.51 2.46
N GLN A 55 12.60 -20.83 3.24
CA GLN A 55 13.19 -21.40 4.46
C GLN A 55 12.12 -21.65 5.53
N ALA A 56 11.20 -20.69 5.75
CA ALA A 56 10.10 -20.85 6.68
C ALA A 56 9.23 -22.07 6.33
N ARG A 57 8.88 -22.25 5.04
CA ARG A 57 8.11 -23.42 4.59
C ARG A 57 8.84 -24.75 4.84
N LYS A 58 10.16 -24.80 4.66
CA LYS A 58 10.94 -26.00 4.96
C LYS A 58 10.95 -26.35 6.44
N GLU A 59 10.92 -25.36 7.33
CA GLU A 59 10.88 -25.59 8.78
C GLU A 59 9.46 -25.90 9.29
N LEU A 60 8.44 -25.22 8.78
CA LEU A 60 7.04 -25.37 9.18
C LEU A 60 6.37 -26.63 8.60
N GLY A 61 6.67 -26.99 7.35
CA GLY A 61 6.03 -28.11 6.68
C GLY A 61 6.07 -29.44 7.45
N PRO A 62 7.22 -29.89 7.96
CA PRO A 62 7.29 -31.13 8.75
C PRO A 62 6.48 -31.08 10.06
N ILE A 63 6.27 -29.87 10.63
CA ILE A 63 5.45 -29.69 11.83
C ILE A 63 3.97 -29.82 11.47
N GLU A 64 3.54 -29.18 10.39
CA GLU A 64 2.17 -29.28 9.87
C GLU A 64 1.80 -30.72 9.51
N GLU A 65 2.72 -31.46 8.88
CA GLU A 65 2.51 -32.87 8.53
C GLU A 65 2.25 -33.77 9.75
N LYS A 66 2.86 -33.42 10.90
CA LYS A 66 2.63 -34.14 12.17
C LYS A 66 1.33 -33.69 12.86
N ILE A 67 0.92 -32.44 12.71
CA ILE A 67 -0.31 -31.89 13.29
C ILE A 67 -1.55 -32.49 12.64
N LYS A 68 -1.61 -32.55 11.30
CA LYS A 68 -2.78 -32.99 10.54
C LYS A 68 -3.40 -34.33 11.00
N PRO A 69 -2.62 -35.42 11.16
CA PRO A 69 -3.19 -36.71 11.58
C PRO A 69 -3.70 -36.68 13.03
N LEU A 70 -3.05 -35.93 13.92
CA LEU A 70 -3.49 -35.79 15.30
C LEU A 70 -4.78 -34.97 15.38
N GLU A 71 -4.89 -33.91 14.60
CA GLU A 71 -6.12 -33.10 14.47
C GLU A 71 -7.30 -33.97 13.99
N ALA A 72 -7.09 -34.81 12.98
CA ALA A 72 -8.11 -35.73 12.48
C ALA A 72 -8.60 -36.71 13.55
N LYS A 73 -7.68 -37.28 14.36
CA LYS A 73 -8.02 -38.17 15.47
C LYS A 73 -8.76 -37.45 16.60
N ILE A 74 -8.38 -36.21 16.92
CA ILE A 74 -9.07 -35.39 17.91
C ILE A 74 -10.49 -35.10 17.45
N ARG A 75 -10.67 -34.72 16.18
CA ARG A 75 -11.98 -34.42 15.59
C ARG A 75 -12.92 -35.65 15.56
N SER A 76 -12.38 -36.85 15.35
CA SER A 76 -13.14 -38.10 15.38
C SER A 76 -13.37 -38.66 16.79
N GLY A 77 -12.83 -38.03 17.83
CA GLY A 77 -12.92 -38.52 19.21
C GLY A 77 -12.05 -39.75 19.53
N GLN A 78 -11.15 -40.15 18.60
CA GLN A 78 -10.30 -41.34 18.72
C GLN A 78 -8.92 -41.05 19.30
N ALA A 79 -8.61 -39.80 19.59
CA ALA A 79 -7.32 -39.40 20.12
C ALA A 79 -7.13 -39.84 21.59
N THR A 80 -6.01 -40.50 21.87
CA THR A 80 -5.57 -40.79 23.23
C THR A 80 -5.16 -39.52 23.97
N ALA A 81 -5.04 -39.60 25.30
CA ALA A 81 -4.53 -38.48 26.12
C ALA A 81 -3.14 -38.02 25.66
N LYS A 82 -2.27 -38.97 25.32
CA LYS A 82 -0.92 -38.70 24.82
C LYS A 82 -0.96 -37.98 23.48
N GLU A 83 -1.80 -38.40 22.53
CA GLU A 83 -1.93 -37.77 21.22
C GLU A 83 -2.46 -36.33 21.30
N ARG A 84 -3.34 -36.07 22.26
CA ARG A 84 -3.79 -34.68 22.53
C ARG A 84 -2.65 -33.81 23.06
N GLN A 85 -1.87 -34.35 24.00
CA GLN A 85 -0.70 -33.61 24.50
C GLN A 85 0.36 -33.39 23.44
N ASP A 86 0.62 -34.38 22.58
CA ASP A 86 1.54 -34.26 21.44
C ASP A 86 1.05 -33.20 20.44
N TYR A 87 -0.26 -33.14 20.17
CA TYR A 87 -0.88 -32.13 19.34
C TYR A 87 -0.68 -30.70 19.91
N GLU A 88 -0.97 -30.51 21.21
CA GLU A 88 -0.79 -29.20 21.86
C GLU A 88 0.67 -28.74 21.80
N ASN A 89 1.63 -29.64 22.05
CA ASN A 89 3.05 -29.32 21.94
C ASN A 89 3.47 -28.97 20.53
N LEU A 90 2.97 -29.67 19.51
CA LEU A 90 3.26 -29.39 18.11
C LEU A 90 2.65 -28.06 17.66
N VAL A 91 1.40 -27.76 18.05
CA VAL A 91 0.76 -26.48 17.77
C VAL A 91 1.54 -25.32 18.38
N LYS A 92 1.98 -25.47 19.63
CA LYS A 92 2.83 -24.46 20.27
C LYS A 92 4.14 -24.27 19.51
N THR A 93 4.82 -25.38 19.17
CA THR A 93 6.07 -25.35 18.39
C THR A 93 5.86 -24.65 17.04
N TYR A 94 4.75 -24.94 16.37
CA TYR A 94 4.39 -24.28 15.11
C TYR A 94 4.22 -22.76 15.28
N GLN A 95 3.46 -22.34 16.29
CA GLN A 95 3.23 -20.93 16.59
C GLN A 95 4.52 -20.18 16.91
N ASP A 96 5.38 -20.76 17.75
CA ASP A 96 6.69 -20.20 18.10
C ASP A 96 7.59 -20.09 16.87
N THR A 97 7.55 -21.09 15.98
CA THR A 97 8.30 -21.08 14.73
C THR A 97 7.77 -20.00 13.78
N VAL A 98 6.45 -19.85 13.63
CA VAL A 98 5.84 -18.77 12.83
C VAL A 98 6.28 -17.41 13.33
N LYS A 99 6.21 -17.18 14.65
CA LYS A 99 6.65 -15.92 15.28
C LYS A 99 8.11 -15.61 14.98
N LYS A 100 8.99 -16.59 15.14
CA LYS A 100 10.42 -16.47 14.81
C LYS A 100 10.65 -16.06 13.35
N TRP A 101 9.87 -16.62 12.41
CA TRP A 101 9.99 -16.28 10.99
C TRP A 101 9.42 -14.91 10.69
N GLN A 102 8.35 -14.48 11.34
CA GLN A 102 7.83 -13.11 11.22
C GLN A 102 8.87 -12.08 11.69
N GLU A 103 9.52 -12.34 12.84
CA GLU A 103 10.58 -11.47 13.38
C GLU A 103 11.78 -11.36 12.43
N ARG A 104 12.11 -12.43 11.70
CA ARG A 104 13.17 -12.43 10.67
C ARG A 104 12.76 -11.73 9.38
N GLN A 105 11.49 -11.82 9.01
CA GLN A 105 10.97 -11.22 7.78
C GLN A 105 10.78 -9.71 7.91
N ASN A 106 10.35 -9.23 9.07
CA ASN A 106 10.03 -7.82 9.30
C ASN A 106 11.17 -6.85 8.92
N PRO A 107 12.44 -7.05 9.35
CA PRO A 107 13.53 -6.15 8.99
C PRO A 107 13.88 -6.17 7.50
N VAL A 108 13.52 -7.23 6.77
CA VAL A 108 13.71 -7.31 5.32
C VAL A 108 12.55 -6.68 4.57
N LEU A 109 11.33 -6.87 5.04
CA LEU A 109 10.12 -6.38 4.38
C LEU A 109 9.92 -4.87 4.60
N LYS A 110 10.24 -4.37 5.79
CA LYS A 110 10.04 -2.96 6.15
C LYS A 110 10.68 -1.98 5.15
N PRO A 111 11.99 -2.06 4.80
CA PRO A 111 12.59 -1.16 3.82
C PRO A 111 11.94 -1.27 2.43
N ILE A 112 11.52 -2.47 2.01
CA ILE A 112 10.82 -2.67 0.75
C ILE A 112 9.49 -1.90 0.74
N LEU A 113 8.72 -1.97 1.81
CA LEU A 113 7.46 -1.24 1.94
C LEU A 113 7.69 0.27 1.94
N GLU A 114 8.71 0.75 2.67
CA GLU A 114 9.07 2.17 2.70
C GLU A 114 9.46 2.71 1.31
N ASP A 115 10.19 1.92 0.53
CA ASP A 115 10.59 2.32 -0.83
C ASP A 115 9.41 2.27 -1.81
N VAL A 116 8.51 1.30 -1.67
CA VAL A 116 7.24 1.25 -2.41
C VAL A 116 6.39 2.48 -2.10
N ASP A 117 6.24 2.85 -0.83
CA ASP A 117 5.47 4.04 -0.42
C ASP A 117 6.06 5.34 -0.99
N LYS A 118 7.38 5.48 -0.96
CA LYS A 118 8.08 6.63 -1.56
C LYS A 118 7.85 6.70 -3.08
N ALA A 119 7.94 5.56 -3.76
CA ALA A 119 7.72 5.49 -5.21
C ALA A 119 6.27 5.83 -5.56
N ILE A 120 5.28 5.32 -4.81
CA ILE A 120 3.87 5.68 -4.96
C ILE A 120 3.69 7.19 -4.79
N ALA A 121 4.21 7.75 -3.70
CA ALA A 121 4.06 9.18 -3.42
C ALA A 121 4.70 10.06 -4.52
N LYS A 122 5.84 9.66 -5.06
CA LYS A 122 6.53 10.36 -6.14
C LYS A 122 5.71 10.34 -7.43
N VAL A 123 5.23 9.17 -7.83
CA VAL A 123 4.42 9.00 -9.05
C VAL A 123 3.08 9.73 -8.92
N ALA A 124 2.40 9.58 -7.78
CA ALA A 124 1.13 10.25 -7.52
C ALA A 124 1.25 11.77 -7.66
N LYS A 125 2.26 12.37 -7.01
CA LYS A 125 2.53 13.81 -7.12
C LYS A 125 2.82 14.24 -8.55
N ALA A 126 3.64 13.48 -9.27
CA ALA A 126 4.02 13.80 -10.65
C ALA A 126 2.82 13.76 -11.61
N GLN A 127 1.84 12.90 -11.35
CA GLN A 127 0.64 12.71 -12.17
C GLN A 127 -0.60 13.45 -11.65
N GLY A 128 -0.46 14.23 -10.55
CA GLY A 128 -1.54 15.05 -10.00
C GLY A 128 -2.62 14.27 -9.25
N PHE A 129 -2.30 13.11 -8.71
CA PHE A 129 -3.19 12.36 -7.83
C PHE A 129 -3.04 12.85 -6.39
N SER A 130 -4.17 13.08 -5.71
CA SER A 130 -4.20 13.54 -4.33
C SER A 130 -4.32 12.38 -3.33
N VAL A 131 -4.90 11.26 -3.77
CA VAL A 131 -5.09 10.04 -2.98
C VAL A 131 -4.73 8.84 -3.86
N VAL A 132 -4.08 7.85 -3.26
CA VAL A 132 -3.84 6.55 -3.91
C VAL A 132 -4.33 5.45 -2.96
N MET A 133 -5.06 4.49 -3.50
CA MET A 133 -5.64 3.38 -2.76
C MET A 133 -5.12 2.04 -3.29
N SER A 134 -5.04 1.04 -2.42
CA SER A 134 -4.87 -0.34 -2.88
C SER A 134 -6.09 -0.77 -3.69
N ARG A 135 -5.88 -1.24 -4.92
CA ARG A 135 -6.95 -1.75 -5.78
C ARG A 135 -7.73 -2.87 -5.10
N GLN A 136 -7.05 -3.78 -4.44
CA GLN A 136 -7.68 -4.91 -3.75
C GLN A 136 -8.59 -4.44 -2.61
N VAL A 137 -8.12 -3.50 -1.78
CA VAL A 137 -8.92 -2.94 -0.68
C VAL A 137 -10.11 -2.16 -1.22
N ALA A 138 -9.93 -1.37 -2.27
CA ALA A 138 -11.00 -0.62 -2.92
C ALA A 138 -12.10 -1.55 -3.47
N ALA A 139 -11.71 -2.61 -4.16
CA ALA A 139 -12.65 -3.60 -4.70
C ALA A 139 -13.42 -4.36 -3.60
N GLN A 140 -12.72 -4.76 -2.53
CA GLN A 140 -13.33 -5.49 -1.41
C GLN A 140 -14.26 -4.62 -0.55
N SER A 141 -14.01 -3.32 -0.50
CA SER A 141 -14.83 -2.39 0.28
C SER A 141 -16.24 -2.17 -0.29
N GLY A 142 -16.46 -2.49 -1.57
CA GLY A 142 -17.70 -2.19 -2.28
C GLY A 142 -17.96 -0.69 -2.52
N LEU A 143 -17.04 0.19 -2.13
CA LEU A 143 -17.17 1.63 -2.30
C LEU A 143 -16.81 2.10 -3.70
N VAL A 144 -15.97 1.34 -4.40
CA VAL A 144 -15.54 1.66 -5.77
C VAL A 144 -16.23 0.70 -6.72
N VAL A 145 -17.18 1.20 -7.49
CA VAL A 145 -17.96 0.44 -8.49
C VAL A 145 -17.36 0.55 -9.89
N TYR A 146 -16.60 1.63 -10.13
CA TYR A 146 -15.93 1.92 -11.40
C TYR A 146 -14.65 2.71 -11.15
N ALA A 147 -13.61 2.40 -11.88
CA ALA A 147 -12.37 3.17 -11.97
C ALA A 147 -11.86 3.09 -13.40
N ASP A 148 -11.42 4.23 -13.95
CA ASP A 148 -10.85 4.30 -15.29
C ASP A 148 -9.42 3.73 -15.30
N ASP A 149 -8.99 3.13 -16.40
CA ASP A 149 -7.67 2.52 -16.55
C ASP A 149 -6.53 3.56 -16.34
N ASP A 150 -6.76 4.83 -16.65
CA ASP A 150 -5.79 5.90 -16.44
C ASP A 150 -5.59 6.26 -14.95
N THR A 151 -6.42 5.73 -14.06
CA THR A 151 -6.27 5.85 -12.59
C THR A 151 -5.35 4.80 -11.97
N ASP A 152 -4.92 3.79 -12.74
CA ASP A 152 -4.00 2.75 -12.29
C ASP A 152 -2.53 3.18 -12.44
N LEU A 153 -1.88 3.40 -11.31
CA LEU A 153 -0.49 3.84 -11.23
C LEU A 153 0.51 2.69 -11.13
N THR A 154 0.06 1.44 -11.10
CA THR A 154 0.92 0.27 -10.80
C THR A 154 2.14 0.21 -11.70
N GLU A 155 1.98 0.30 -13.03
CA GLU A 155 3.11 0.19 -13.96
C GLU A 155 4.06 1.41 -13.90
N ALA A 156 3.52 2.60 -13.63
CA ALA A 156 4.34 3.80 -13.43
C ALA A 156 5.21 3.67 -12.17
N VAL A 157 4.64 3.15 -11.08
CA VAL A 157 5.36 2.91 -9.81
C VAL A 157 6.39 1.79 -9.97
N LYS A 158 6.09 0.69 -10.67
CA LYS A 158 7.08 -0.35 -10.99
C LYS A 158 8.29 0.18 -11.75
N LYS A 159 8.07 1.12 -12.67
CA LYS A 159 9.17 1.78 -13.40
C LYS A 159 10.02 2.65 -12.48
N GLU A 160 9.40 3.32 -11.51
CA GLU A 160 10.10 4.14 -10.53
C GLU A 160 10.94 3.30 -9.58
N LEU A 161 10.44 2.14 -9.12
CA LEU A 161 11.17 1.20 -8.24
C LEU A 161 12.44 0.60 -8.86
N LYS A 162 12.54 0.58 -10.19
CA LYS A 162 13.70 0.03 -10.93
C LYS A 162 14.79 1.07 -11.24
N ARG A 163 14.59 2.32 -10.84
CA ARG A 163 15.55 3.43 -11.04
C ARG A 163 16.53 3.54 -9.89
#